data_60134c048194effc31f31d7d307d6072
#
_entry.id   60134c048194effc31f31d7d307d6072
#
_cell.length_a   1.000
_cell.length_b   1.000
_cell.length_c   1.000
_cell.angle_alpha   90.00
_cell.angle_beta   90.00
_cell.angle_gamma   90.00
#
_symmetry.space_group_name_H-M   'P 1'
#
loop_
_entity.id
_entity.type
_entity.pdbx_description
1 polymer ?
#
loop_
_entity_poly.entity_id
_entity_poly.type
_entity_poly.pdbx_seq_one_letter_code
_entity_poly.pdbx_strand_id
1 'polypeptide(L)'
;MARFGQPQARCRRCAVPSPAGVAECGRCLGAAPPVDACHAAVSYEYPWTALIAQYKFNGQAGWARNFATLMRSAPWVEPALEQADLVLPMPLSRQRLAERGFNQALLLARALAPQKTDAGLLLRVRHTTAQTALDRKERLGNVKGAFALDPLRAALVRGKRIVLVDDVMTSGASMFGAAQAVRQAGAAVITAIVLARTDEQ
;
A
#
# COMPACT_ATOMS: atom_id res chain seq x y z
N MET A 1 6.20 0.57 22.61
CA MET A 1 6.26 1.24 21.28
C MET A 1 7.70 1.67 20.94
N ALA A 2 8.45 2.30 21.83
CA ALA A 2 9.79 2.82 21.52
C ALA A 2 10.80 1.79 20.97
N ARG A 3 10.67 0.51 21.28
CA ARG A 3 11.63 -0.54 20.86
C ARG A 3 11.35 -1.12 19.46
N PHE A 4 10.11 -1.10 18.99
CA PHE A 4 9.67 -1.81 17.78
C PHE A 4 9.11 -0.90 16.69
N GLY A 5 8.88 0.36 16.99
CA GLY A 5 8.31 1.35 16.05
C GLY A 5 9.28 2.47 15.70
N GLN A 6 10.58 2.26 15.86
CA GLN A 6 11.56 3.29 15.48
C GLN A 6 11.64 3.44 13.97
N PRO A 7 11.70 4.68 13.47
CA PRO A 7 11.94 4.95 12.07
C PRO A 7 13.27 4.29 11.62
N GLN A 8 13.21 3.62 10.47
CA GLN A 8 14.38 2.96 9.89
C GLN A 8 14.55 3.50 8.46
N ALA A 9 15.81 3.62 8.02
CA ALA A 9 16.12 4.05 6.66
C ALA A 9 15.53 3.04 5.66
N ARG A 10 14.83 3.53 4.64
CA ARG A 10 14.13 2.71 3.63
C ARG A 10 14.32 3.28 2.23
N CYS A 11 14.30 2.40 1.26
CA CYS A 11 14.24 2.79 -0.15
C CYS A 11 13.02 3.66 -0.41
N ARG A 12 13.21 4.86 -0.96
CA ARG A 12 12.12 5.79 -1.22
C ARG A 12 11.08 5.26 -2.23
N ARG A 13 11.45 4.30 -3.09
CA ARG A 13 10.58 3.74 -4.14
C ARG A 13 9.81 2.50 -3.71
N CYS A 14 10.34 1.66 -2.85
CA CYS A 14 9.69 0.39 -2.49
C CYS A 14 9.63 0.12 -0.99
N ALA A 15 10.12 1.06 -0.17
CA ALA A 15 10.13 1.01 1.29
C ALA A 15 10.84 -0.22 1.89
N VAL A 16 11.64 -0.96 1.14
CA VAL A 16 12.51 -2.00 1.70
C VAL A 16 13.57 -1.32 2.59
N PRO A 17 13.98 -1.90 3.72
CA PRO A 17 15.07 -1.37 4.51
C PRO A 17 16.32 -1.12 3.65
N SER A 18 16.98 -0.02 3.90
CA SER A 18 18.15 0.44 3.12
C SER A 18 19.21 0.98 4.07
N PRO A 19 20.50 0.84 3.79
CA PRO A 19 21.53 1.50 4.57
C PRO A 19 21.33 3.02 4.63
N ALA A 20 21.79 3.65 5.71
CA ALA A 20 21.71 5.10 5.86
C ALA A 20 22.43 5.78 4.67
N GLY A 21 21.80 6.82 4.12
CA GLY A 21 22.34 7.55 2.96
C GLY A 21 22.00 6.92 1.59
N VAL A 22 21.45 5.70 1.54
CA VAL A 22 21.04 5.05 0.30
C VAL A 22 19.54 5.35 0.04
N ALA A 23 19.25 6.29 -0.84
CA ALA A 23 17.89 6.72 -1.14
C ALA A 23 17.08 5.68 -1.92
N GLU A 24 17.71 4.92 -2.83
CA GLU A 24 17.05 3.88 -3.64
C GLU A 24 17.87 2.58 -3.61
N CYS A 25 17.22 1.45 -3.41
CA CYS A 25 17.87 0.15 -3.44
C CYS A 25 18.27 -0.22 -4.89
N GLY A 26 19.27 -1.10 -5.04
CA GLY A 26 19.79 -1.51 -6.35
C GLY A 26 18.72 -1.99 -7.33
N ARG A 27 17.68 -2.65 -6.84
CA ARG A 27 16.55 -3.09 -7.65
C ARG A 27 15.74 -1.93 -8.23
N CYS A 28 15.46 -0.90 -7.42
CA CYS A 28 14.71 0.27 -7.89
C CYS A 28 15.55 1.17 -8.80
N LEU A 29 16.88 1.15 -8.67
CA LEU A 29 17.78 1.79 -9.61
C LEU A 29 17.77 1.09 -10.98
N GLY A 30 17.71 -0.25 -11.02
CA GLY A 30 17.62 -1.01 -12.26
C GLY A 30 16.25 -0.98 -12.92
N ALA A 31 15.17 -0.97 -12.12
CA ALA A 31 13.79 -0.97 -12.61
C ALA A 31 12.89 -0.21 -11.61
N ALA A 32 12.69 1.06 -11.85
CA ALA A 32 11.87 1.92 -10.99
C ALA A 32 10.40 1.46 -11.02
N PRO A 33 9.75 1.26 -9.84
CA PRO A 33 8.34 0.98 -9.78
C PRO A 33 7.50 2.21 -10.16
N PRO A 34 6.22 2.03 -10.56
CA PRO A 34 5.36 3.13 -11.05
C PRO A 34 4.82 4.03 -9.93
N VAL A 35 5.52 4.13 -8.81
CA VAL A 35 5.25 5.05 -7.70
C VAL A 35 6.39 6.07 -7.57
N ASP A 36 6.07 7.27 -7.14
CA ASP A 36 7.07 8.33 -6.90
C ASP A 36 7.73 8.18 -5.55
N ALA A 37 6.95 7.73 -4.56
CA ALA A 37 7.43 7.41 -3.21
C ALA A 37 6.66 6.23 -2.59
N CYS A 38 7.30 5.54 -1.66
CA CYS A 38 6.68 4.50 -0.85
C CYS A 38 7.14 4.63 0.61
N HIS A 39 6.18 4.68 1.53
CA HIS A 39 6.43 4.79 2.97
C HIS A 39 5.86 3.57 3.69
N ALA A 40 6.62 3.02 4.62
CA ALA A 40 6.18 1.94 5.49
C ALA A 40 6.45 2.34 6.94
N ALA A 41 5.45 2.12 7.80
CA ALA A 41 5.59 2.45 9.22
C ALA A 41 6.55 1.50 9.93
N VAL A 42 6.45 0.19 9.64
CA VAL A 42 7.25 -0.85 10.30
C VAL A 42 7.71 -1.92 9.32
N SER A 43 8.68 -2.74 9.73
CA SER A 43 8.98 -4.03 9.07
C SER A 43 7.93 -5.08 9.46
N TYR A 44 7.60 -6.01 8.53
CA TYR A 44 6.65 -7.09 8.77
C TYR A 44 7.31 -8.23 9.55
N GLU A 45 7.62 -7.96 10.81
CA GLU A 45 8.28 -8.85 11.77
C GLU A 45 7.62 -8.76 13.14
N TYR A 46 8.13 -9.53 14.14
CA TYR A 46 7.65 -9.43 15.51
C TYR A 46 7.82 -8.01 16.07
N PRO A 47 6.83 -7.44 16.78
CA PRO A 47 5.52 -8.01 17.15
C PRO A 47 4.41 -7.75 16.12
N TRP A 48 4.69 -7.06 15.03
CA TRP A 48 3.68 -6.53 14.10
C TRP A 48 2.98 -7.63 13.32
N THR A 49 3.64 -8.74 13.00
CA THR A 49 3.04 -9.88 12.30
C THR A 49 1.82 -10.43 13.02
N ALA A 50 1.91 -10.63 14.34
CA ALA A 50 0.81 -11.14 15.15
C ALA A 50 -0.35 -10.13 15.24
N LEU A 51 -0.05 -8.85 15.45
CA LEU A 51 -1.07 -7.79 15.55
C LEU A 51 -1.79 -7.57 14.21
N ILE A 52 -1.06 -7.60 13.10
CA ILE A 52 -1.64 -7.48 11.75
C ILE A 52 -2.48 -8.72 11.41
N ALA A 53 -2.07 -9.92 11.84
CA ALA A 53 -2.87 -11.13 11.68
C ALA A 53 -4.20 -11.03 12.45
N GLN A 54 -4.20 -10.54 13.69
CA GLN A 54 -5.41 -10.28 14.46
C GLN A 54 -6.32 -9.27 13.76
N TYR A 55 -5.76 -8.19 13.25
CA TYR A 55 -6.49 -7.19 12.46
C TYR A 55 -7.13 -7.80 11.21
N LYS A 56 -6.43 -8.69 10.50
CA LYS A 56 -6.91 -9.31 9.26
C LYS A 56 -7.98 -10.38 9.45
N PHE A 57 -7.84 -11.21 10.48
CA PHE A 57 -8.56 -12.49 10.55
C PHE A 57 -9.47 -12.63 11.76
N ASN A 58 -9.26 -11.84 12.81
CA ASN A 58 -10.04 -11.97 14.05
C ASN A 58 -11.10 -10.87 14.21
N GLY A 59 -11.50 -10.20 13.14
CA GLY A 59 -12.55 -9.18 13.17
C GLY A 59 -12.22 -7.93 14.00
N GLN A 60 -10.95 -7.75 14.40
CA GLN A 60 -10.55 -6.64 15.26
C GLN A 60 -10.32 -5.34 14.47
N ALA A 61 -11.37 -4.89 13.79
CA ALA A 61 -11.36 -3.64 13.02
C ALA A 61 -10.94 -2.40 13.85
N GLY A 62 -11.11 -2.46 15.16
CA GLY A 62 -10.71 -1.40 16.10
C GLY A 62 -9.22 -1.04 16.06
N TRP A 63 -8.34 -1.95 15.64
CA TRP A 63 -6.91 -1.67 15.46
C TRP A 63 -6.61 -0.61 14.39
N ALA A 64 -7.55 -0.33 13.49
CA ALA A 64 -7.33 0.62 12.39
C ALA A 64 -6.87 1.99 12.88
N ARG A 65 -7.43 2.52 13.97
CA ARG A 65 -7.04 3.82 14.53
C ARG A 65 -5.63 3.80 15.10
N ASN A 66 -5.27 2.74 15.85
CA ASN A 66 -3.95 2.61 16.44
C ASN A 66 -2.88 2.45 15.35
N PHE A 67 -3.17 1.66 14.32
CA PHE A 67 -2.28 1.52 13.17
C PHE A 67 -2.15 2.80 12.36
N ALA A 68 -3.25 3.54 12.18
CA ALA A 68 -3.18 4.85 11.52
C ALA A 68 -2.30 5.84 12.30
N THR A 69 -2.38 5.86 13.65
CA THR A 69 -1.48 6.66 14.50
C THR A 69 -0.02 6.25 14.30
N LEU A 70 0.26 4.94 14.27
CA LEU A 70 1.61 4.44 14.00
C LEU A 70 2.08 4.81 12.60
N MET A 71 1.22 4.71 11.58
CA MET A 71 1.56 5.10 10.21
C MET A 71 1.87 6.60 10.11
N ARG A 72 1.11 7.46 10.79
CA ARG A 72 1.35 8.90 10.82
C ARG A 72 2.68 9.27 11.51
N SER A 73 3.14 8.47 12.47
CA SER A 73 4.43 8.69 13.13
C SER A 73 5.65 8.33 12.25
N ALA A 74 5.43 7.63 11.14
CA ALA A 74 6.48 7.33 10.19
C ALA A 74 6.86 8.59 9.38
N PRO A 75 8.16 8.81 9.11
CA PRO A 75 8.62 9.95 8.32
C PRO A 75 7.88 10.05 6.98
N TRP A 76 7.56 11.26 6.56
CA TRP A 76 6.95 11.61 5.27
C TRP A 76 5.50 11.17 5.04
N VAL A 77 4.89 10.42 5.97
CA VAL A 77 3.49 9.99 5.83
C VAL A 77 2.55 11.18 5.96
N GLU A 78 2.71 12.00 7.00
CA GLU A 78 1.87 13.16 7.21
C GLU A 78 1.96 14.17 6.05
N PRO A 79 3.16 14.60 5.60
CA PRO A 79 3.28 15.46 4.43
C PRO A 79 2.66 14.88 3.15
N ALA A 80 2.76 13.54 2.95
CA ALA A 80 2.15 12.89 1.80
C ALA A 80 0.62 12.93 1.85
N LEU A 81 0.02 12.74 3.03
CA LEU A 81 -1.43 12.82 3.25
C LEU A 81 -1.96 14.26 3.09
N GLU A 82 -1.22 15.24 3.60
CA GLU A 82 -1.57 16.66 3.47
C GLU A 82 -1.62 17.09 2.01
N GLN A 83 -0.60 16.70 1.23
CA GLN A 83 -0.47 17.05 -0.18
C GLN A 83 -1.35 16.22 -1.10
N ALA A 84 -1.93 15.11 -0.63
CA ALA A 84 -2.79 14.26 -1.44
C ALA A 84 -4.10 14.96 -1.83
N ASP A 85 -4.51 14.83 -3.08
CA ASP A 85 -5.86 15.17 -3.52
C ASP A 85 -6.84 14.03 -3.21
N LEU A 86 -6.41 12.77 -3.39
CA LEU A 86 -7.21 11.56 -3.15
C LEU A 86 -6.37 10.49 -2.47
N VAL A 87 -7.03 9.72 -1.61
CA VAL A 87 -6.48 8.55 -0.93
C VAL A 87 -7.28 7.32 -1.35
N LEU A 88 -6.64 6.39 -2.03
CA LEU A 88 -7.26 5.20 -2.57
C LEU A 88 -6.80 3.96 -1.80
N PRO A 89 -7.69 3.30 -1.05
CA PRO A 89 -7.35 2.03 -0.40
C PRO A 89 -7.19 0.92 -1.43
N MET A 90 -6.22 0.03 -1.22
CA MET A 90 -6.06 -1.16 -2.05
C MET A 90 -7.32 -2.04 -1.98
N PRO A 91 -7.96 -2.36 -3.13
CA PRO A 91 -9.18 -3.14 -3.15
C PRO A 91 -8.90 -4.62 -2.92
N LEU A 92 -9.72 -5.26 -2.09
CA LEU A 92 -9.75 -6.71 -1.93
C LEU A 92 -10.49 -7.38 -3.10
N SER A 93 -10.15 -8.64 -3.36
CA SER A 93 -11.02 -9.48 -4.18
C SER A 93 -12.34 -9.77 -3.44
N ARG A 94 -13.42 -10.04 -4.18
CA ARG A 94 -14.74 -10.40 -3.61
C ARG A 94 -14.62 -11.56 -2.61
N GLN A 95 -13.85 -12.58 -2.96
CA GLN A 95 -13.60 -13.72 -2.08
C GLN A 95 -12.96 -13.30 -0.76
N ARG A 96 -11.85 -12.54 -0.80
CA ARG A 96 -11.19 -12.07 0.43
C ARG A 96 -12.06 -11.14 1.26
N LEU A 97 -12.90 -10.33 0.61
CA LEU A 97 -13.84 -9.48 1.32
C LEU A 97 -14.91 -10.31 2.03
N ALA A 98 -15.43 -11.37 1.40
CA ALA A 98 -16.37 -12.31 2.02
C ALA A 98 -15.73 -13.08 3.20
N GLU A 99 -14.48 -13.54 3.03
CA GLU A 99 -13.73 -14.24 4.09
C GLU A 99 -13.42 -13.36 5.30
N ARG A 100 -13.13 -12.07 5.09
CA ARG A 100 -12.68 -11.15 6.15
C ARG A 100 -13.78 -10.26 6.73
N GLY A 101 -14.89 -10.09 5.99
CA GLY A 101 -15.99 -9.22 6.37
C GLY A 101 -15.73 -7.72 6.16
N PHE A 102 -14.48 -7.29 5.97
CA PHE A 102 -14.11 -5.89 5.77
C PHE A 102 -12.80 -5.74 4.98
N ASN A 103 -12.56 -4.53 4.46
CA ASN A 103 -11.31 -4.18 3.80
C ASN A 103 -10.40 -3.40 4.77
N GLN A 104 -9.26 -4.00 5.13
CA GLN A 104 -8.27 -3.46 6.05
C GLN A 104 -7.70 -2.13 5.55
N ALA A 105 -7.34 -2.09 4.26
CA ALA A 105 -6.78 -0.89 3.65
C ALA A 105 -7.79 0.28 3.66
N LEU A 106 -9.09 -0.01 3.48
CA LEU A 106 -10.14 1.00 3.57
C LEU A 106 -10.27 1.59 4.98
N LEU A 107 -10.22 0.74 6.01
CA LEU A 107 -10.30 1.22 7.39
C LEU A 107 -9.08 2.08 7.76
N LEU A 108 -7.88 1.69 7.30
CA LEU A 108 -6.67 2.49 7.46
C LEU A 108 -6.79 3.82 6.72
N ALA A 109 -7.20 3.81 5.44
CA ALA A 109 -7.34 5.03 4.64
C ALA A 109 -8.34 6.01 5.27
N ARG A 110 -9.50 5.52 5.75
CA ARG A 110 -10.49 6.33 6.46
C ARG A 110 -9.97 6.89 7.78
N ALA A 111 -9.15 6.15 8.51
CA ALA A 111 -8.54 6.63 9.75
C ALA A 111 -7.42 7.65 9.48
N LEU A 112 -6.71 7.52 8.34
CA LEU A 112 -5.65 8.44 7.92
C LEU A 112 -6.20 9.73 7.30
N ALA A 113 -7.16 9.64 6.37
CA ALA A 113 -7.65 10.79 5.61
C ALA A 113 -9.12 10.62 5.21
N PRO A 114 -10.09 10.72 6.15
CA PRO A 114 -11.49 10.39 5.90
C PRO A 114 -12.11 11.20 4.76
N GLN A 115 -11.76 12.49 4.66
CA GLN A 115 -12.33 13.40 3.66
C GLN A 115 -11.74 13.23 2.25
N LYS A 116 -10.55 12.61 2.13
CA LYS A 116 -9.85 12.38 0.86
C LYS A 116 -9.99 10.93 0.37
N THR A 117 -10.57 10.04 1.18
CA THR A 117 -10.65 8.60 0.88
C THR A 117 -11.79 8.29 -0.06
N ASP A 118 -11.45 7.70 -1.20
CA ASP A 118 -12.40 7.16 -2.17
C ASP A 118 -12.24 5.65 -2.31
N ALA A 119 -13.23 4.89 -1.81
CA ALA A 119 -13.20 3.43 -1.78
C ALA A 119 -13.66 2.76 -3.08
N GLY A 120 -14.31 3.51 -3.98
CA GLY A 120 -14.92 2.97 -5.19
C GLY A 120 -14.17 3.30 -6.48
N LEU A 121 -13.16 4.18 -6.41
CA LEU A 121 -12.47 4.64 -7.61
C LEU A 121 -11.46 3.62 -8.14
N LEU A 122 -10.73 2.93 -7.26
CA LEU A 122 -9.78 1.87 -7.61
C LEU A 122 -10.46 0.50 -7.44
N LEU A 123 -10.52 -0.28 -8.51
CA LEU A 123 -11.20 -1.56 -8.56
C LEU A 123 -10.20 -2.71 -8.75
N ARG A 124 -10.49 -3.87 -8.18
CA ARG A 124 -9.83 -5.13 -8.50
C ARG A 124 -10.69 -5.93 -9.46
N VAL A 125 -10.30 -5.97 -10.73
CA VAL A 125 -11.09 -6.55 -11.83
C VAL A 125 -10.76 -8.01 -12.12
N ARG A 126 -9.62 -8.53 -11.61
CA ARG A 126 -9.24 -9.95 -11.74
C ARG A 126 -8.91 -10.56 -10.38
N HIS A 127 -9.38 -11.79 -10.21
CA HIS A 127 -8.98 -12.63 -9.09
C HIS A 127 -7.58 -13.19 -9.39
N THR A 128 -6.56 -12.75 -8.70
CA THR A 128 -5.24 -13.39 -8.75
C THR A 128 -5.15 -14.36 -7.59
N THR A 129 -5.08 -15.65 -7.89
CA THR A 129 -4.90 -16.70 -6.87
C THR A 129 -3.60 -16.43 -6.13
N ALA A 130 -3.67 -16.32 -4.81
CA ALA A 130 -2.48 -16.29 -3.97
C ALA A 130 -1.88 -17.71 -3.97
N GLN A 131 -1.12 -18.06 -4.98
CA GLN A 131 -0.30 -19.27 -4.96
C GLN A 131 0.95 -18.92 -4.15
N THR A 132 1.02 -19.48 -2.95
CA THR A 132 2.17 -19.39 -2.04
C THR A 132 3.46 -19.97 -2.63
N ALA A 133 3.38 -20.63 -3.79
CA ALA A 133 4.48 -21.30 -4.49
C ALA A 133 4.98 -20.58 -5.76
N LEU A 134 4.41 -19.42 -6.15
CA LEU A 134 4.87 -18.73 -7.35
C LEU A 134 6.13 -17.91 -7.08
N ASP A 135 7.09 -18.05 -8.00
CA ASP A 135 8.27 -17.19 -8.08
C ASP A 135 7.86 -15.70 -8.24
N ARG A 136 8.72 -14.81 -7.78
CA ARG A 136 8.49 -13.36 -7.78
C ARG A 136 8.18 -12.79 -9.17
N LYS A 137 8.84 -13.30 -10.21
CA LYS A 137 8.64 -12.91 -11.60
C LYS A 137 7.22 -13.25 -12.08
N GLU A 138 6.71 -14.40 -11.67
CA GLU A 138 5.35 -14.84 -11.92
C GLU A 138 4.31 -14.01 -11.13
N ARG A 139 4.63 -13.58 -9.89
CA ARG A 139 3.77 -12.68 -9.11
C ARG A 139 3.60 -11.31 -9.77
N LEU A 140 4.66 -10.76 -10.37
CA LEU A 140 4.60 -9.51 -11.13
C LEU A 140 3.78 -9.66 -12.42
N GLY A 141 3.90 -10.80 -13.10
CA GLY A 141 3.11 -11.13 -14.29
C GLY A 141 1.62 -11.35 -13.99
N ASN A 142 1.30 -12.02 -12.90
CA ASN A 142 -0.07 -12.35 -12.49
C ASN A 142 -0.92 -11.11 -12.11
N VAL A 143 -0.30 -10.01 -11.74
CA VAL A 143 -1.00 -8.79 -11.31
C VAL A 143 -1.24 -7.82 -12.47
N LYS A 144 -0.67 -8.08 -13.64
CA LYS A 144 -0.85 -7.24 -14.83
C LYS A 144 -2.33 -7.23 -15.25
N GLY A 145 -2.97 -6.05 -15.19
CA GLY A 145 -4.39 -5.89 -15.48
C GLY A 145 -5.34 -6.39 -14.39
N ALA A 146 -4.85 -6.64 -13.16
CA ALA A 146 -5.71 -7.00 -12.03
C ALA A 146 -6.43 -5.79 -11.40
N PHE A 147 -5.95 -4.59 -11.67
CA PHE A 147 -6.51 -3.34 -11.17
C PHE A 147 -6.92 -2.43 -12.32
N ALA A 148 -8.01 -1.70 -12.14
CA ALA A 148 -8.49 -0.67 -13.04
C ALA A 148 -9.15 0.44 -12.23
N LEU A 149 -9.27 1.62 -12.79
CA LEU A 149 -10.14 2.65 -12.24
C LEU A 149 -11.57 2.44 -12.74
N ASP A 150 -12.53 2.88 -11.95
CA ASP A 150 -13.92 2.99 -12.38
C ASP A 150 -13.98 3.83 -13.68
N PRO A 151 -14.45 3.27 -14.80
CA PRO A 151 -14.42 3.95 -16.10
C PRO A 151 -15.19 5.29 -16.09
N LEU A 152 -16.25 5.39 -15.30
CA LEU A 152 -17.07 6.60 -15.20
C LEU A 152 -16.39 7.70 -14.39
N ARG A 153 -15.40 7.35 -13.58
CA ARG A 153 -14.75 8.25 -12.61
C ARG A 153 -13.23 8.35 -12.79
N ALA A 154 -12.67 7.63 -13.74
CA ALA A 154 -11.22 7.58 -13.98
C ALA A 154 -10.59 8.97 -14.21
N ALA A 155 -11.34 9.89 -14.80
CA ALA A 155 -10.88 11.27 -15.02
C ALA A 155 -10.56 12.03 -13.72
N LEU A 156 -11.10 11.62 -12.56
CA LEU A 156 -10.86 12.27 -11.28
C LEU A 156 -9.39 12.21 -10.83
N VAL A 157 -8.59 11.27 -11.32
CA VAL A 157 -7.16 11.15 -10.96
C VAL A 157 -6.25 11.98 -11.84
N ARG A 158 -6.75 12.51 -12.97
CA ARG A 158 -5.91 13.23 -13.94
C ARG A 158 -5.28 14.48 -13.34
N GLY A 159 -3.96 14.57 -13.41
CA GLY A 159 -3.18 15.67 -12.84
C GLY A 159 -3.15 15.70 -11.30
N LYS A 160 -3.69 14.69 -10.62
CA LYS A 160 -3.84 14.65 -9.16
C LYS A 160 -2.68 13.95 -8.47
N ARG A 161 -2.50 14.28 -7.21
CA ARG A 161 -1.58 13.63 -6.26
C ARG A 161 -2.35 12.54 -5.53
N ILE A 162 -2.02 11.30 -5.82
CA ILE A 162 -2.75 10.12 -5.32
C ILE A 162 -1.92 9.41 -4.26
N VAL A 163 -2.55 9.10 -3.13
CA VAL A 163 -2.00 8.19 -2.12
C VAL A 163 -2.70 6.84 -2.22
N LEU A 164 -1.92 5.77 -2.38
CA LEU A 164 -2.40 4.39 -2.30
C LEU A 164 -2.11 3.86 -0.90
N VAL A 165 -3.10 3.27 -0.23
CA VAL A 165 -2.96 2.74 1.14
C VAL A 165 -3.18 1.23 1.18
N ASP A 166 -2.28 0.51 1.86
CA ASP A 166 -2.44 -0.93 2.15
C ASP A 166 -1.96 -1.27 3.57
N ASP A 167 -2.28 -2.45 4.06
CA ASP A 167 -1.80 -2.95 5.34
C ASP A 167 -0.38 -3.54 5.24
N VAL A 168 -0.13 -4.45 4.31
CA VAL A 168 1.17 -5.12 4.16
C VAL A 168 1.59 -5.17 2.70
N MET A 169 2.79 -4.68 2.43
CA MET A 169 3.43 -4.84 1.12
C MET A 169 4.53 -5.89 1.19
N THR A 170 4.34 -7.00 0.47
CA THR A 170 5.34 -8.06 0.31
C THR A 170 6.23 -7.79 -0.92
N SER A 171 6.01 -8.42 -2.04
CA SER A 171 6.76 -8.17 -3.27
C SER A 171 6.50 -6.79 -3.90
N GLY A 172 5.42 -6.10 -3.47
CA GLY A 172 4.95 -4.87 -4.08
C GLY A 172 4.09 -5.07 -5.33
N ALA A 173 3.92 -6.31 -5.81
CA ALA A 173 3.23 -6.59 -7.07
C ALA A 173 1.83 -5.96 -7.14
N SER A 174 1.00 -6.15 -6.11
CA SER A 174 -0.36 -5.57 -6.06
C SER A 174 -0.32 -4.04 -6.05
N MET A 175 0.52 -3.45 -5.18
CA MET A 175 0.67 -2.00 -5.07
C MET A 175 1.13 -1.39 -6.39
N PHE A 176 2.13 -1.97 -7.03
CA PHE A 176 2.67 -1.48 -8.30
C PHE A 176 1.70 -1.70 -9.46
N GLY A 177 0.93 -2.80 -9.45
CA GLY A 177 -0.15 -3.02 -10.42
C GLY A 177 -1.24 -1.96 -10.33
N ALA A 178 -1.65 -1.61 -9.10
CA ALA A 178 -2.61 -0.53 -8.85
C ALA A 178 -2.04 0.84 -9.26
N ALA A 179 -0.80 1.13 -8.87
CA ALA A 179 -0.11 2.37 -9.24
C ALA A 179 0.01 2.52 -10.77
N GLN A 180 0.26 1.43 -11.49
CA GLN A 180 0.30 1.45 -12.95
C GLN A 180 -1.04 1.85 -13.55
N ALA A 181 -2.16 1.31 -13.06
CA ALA A 181 -3.50 1.69 -13.51
C ALA A 181 -3.80 3.18 -13.24
N VAL A 182 -3.44 3.66 -12.04
CA VAL A 182 -3.61 5.06 -11.65
C VAL A 182 -2.72 5.99 -12.51
N ARG A 183 -1.48 5.59 -12.80
CA ARG A 183 -0.55 6.33 -13.66
C ARG A 183 -1.08 6.43 -15.10
N GLN A 184 -1.60 5.33 -15.65
CA GLN A 184 -2.18 5.29 -17.00
C GLN A 184 -3.41 6.19 -17.13
N ALA A 185 -4.15 6.41 -16.06
CA ALA A 185 -5.27 7.35 -16.03
C ALA A 185 -4.82 8.83 -15.88
N GLY A 186 -3.52 9.10 -15.77
CA GLY A 186 -2.96 10.43 -15.81
C GLY A 186 -2.71 11.09 -14.45
N ALA A 187 -2.57 10.31 -13.37
CA ALA A 187 -2.15 10.86 -12.07
C ALA A 187 -0.74 11.49 -12.17
N ALA A 188 -0.58 12.68 -11.57
CA ALA A 188 0.68 13.42 -11.59
C ALA A 188 1.70 12.83 -10.61
N VAL A 189 1.27 12.52 -9.39
CA VAL A 189 2.11 11.95 -8.33
C VAL A 189 1.39 10.78 -7.69
N ILE A 190 2.11 9.68 -7.44
CA ILE A 190 1.59 8.49 -6.77
C ILE A 190 2.50 8.13 -5.61
N THR A 191 1.98 8.21 -4.40
CA THR A 191 2.67 7.79 -3.18
C THR A 191 1.98 6.56 -2.60
N ALA A 192 2.75 5.51 -2.30
CA ALA A 192 2.26 4.35 -1.58
C ALA A 192 2.53 4.51 -0.08
N ILE A 193 1.54 4.21 0.76
CA ILE A 193 1.69 4.19 2.22
C ILE A 193 1.20 2.83 2.73
N VAL A 194 2.05 2.12 3.44
CA VAL A 194 1.72 0.81 4.01
C VAL A 194 2.04 0.77 5.51
N LEU A 195 1.25 0.00 6.26
CA LEU A 195 1.54 -0.23 7.67
C LEU A 195 2.85 -1.02 7.83
N ALA A 196 2.99 -2.12 7.10
CA ALA A 196 4.17 -2.96 7.21
C ALA A 196 4.77 -3.37 5.85
N ARG A 197 6.10 -3.50 5.82
CA ARG A 197 6.87 -3.95 4.65
C ARG A 197 7.66 -5.20 4.99
N THR A 198 7.57 -6.24 4.16
CA THR A 198 8.47 -7.39 4.31
C THR A 198 9.84 -7.07 3.76
N ASP A 199 10.86 -7.60 4.42
CA ASP A 199 12.28 -7.39 4.07
C ASP A 199 12.75 -8.41 3.03
N GLU A 200 11.90 -8.81 2.08
CA GLU A 200 12.32 -9.70 1.00
C GLU A 200 13.49 -9.11 0.21
N GLN A 201 14.64 -9.73 0.37
CA GLN A 201 15.82 -9.54 -0.46
C GLN A 201 15.64 -10.17 -1.84
#